data_d5e95a5420898455d5753c803a8df4eb
#
_entry.id   d5e95a5420898455d5753c803a8df4eb
#
_cell.length_a   1.000
_cell.length_b   1.000
_cell.length_c   1.000
_cell.angle_alpha   90.00
_cell.angle_beta   90.00
_cell.angle_gamma   90.00
#
_symmetry.space_group_name_H-M   'P 1'
#
loop_
_entity.id
_entity.type
_entity.pdbx_description
1 polymer ?
#
loop_
_entity_poly.entity_id
_entity_poly.type
_entity_poly.pdbx_seq_one_letter_code
_entity_poly.pdbx_strand_id
1 'polypeptide(L)'
;AEVNEEWNCDKGRWAFKYEVAKNRIKNPMIRDSSGQLQEVSWPEALAVAANGLKNSRSGVLVGGRVTIEDAYGYSKFARVALNKNNIDFRARLHSQEELEFLATAKTNATYKDLDNADHVVLIGFEPEDESPIVFLRIYKQVHKRSIKVTSIAPYASRGSEKLKANLIKSASGSEVSAISALSGLTSKSVVLVGERISETEGGFNPVEIRKCTNCCPSAMTSPAIRRSFNVDPSMTTQQPVATFLSRRRPKV
;
A
#
# COMPACT_ATOMS: atom_id res chain seq x y z
N ALA A 1 8.40 -7.10 -21.01
CA ALA A 1 9.79 -7.28 -20.56
C ALA A 1 10.34 -6.08 -19.78
N GLU A 2 10.00 -4.83 -20.15
CA GLU A 2 10.55 -3.63 -19.47
C GLU A 2 10.16 -3.51 -18.00
N VAL A 3 8.99 -3.99 -17.63
CA VAL A 3 8.47 -3.88 -16.25
C VAL A 3 8.90 -5.09 -15.42
N ASN A 4 8.57 -6.29 -15.83
CA ASN A 4 8.73 -7.51 -15.04
C ASN A 4 9.72 -8.52 -15.62
N GLU A 5 10.37 -8.26 -16.75
CA GLU A 5 11.30 -9.19 -17.44
C GLU A 5 10.72 -10.62 -17.63
N GLU A 6 9.40 -10.74 -17.82
CA GLU A 6 8.67 -12.01 -17.89
C GLU A 6 8.65 -12.79 -16.56
N TRP A 7 9.12 -12.18 -15.48
CA TRP A 7 9.06 -12.78 -14.16
C TRP A 7 7.65 -12.81 -13.62
N ASN A 8 7.39 -13.86 -12.86
CA ASN A 8 6.17 -14.04 -12.12
C ASN A 8 6.51 -14.49 -10.71
N CYS A 9 6.00 -13.81 -9.69
CA CYS A 9 6.22 -14.22 -8.32
C CYS A 9 5.31 -15.40 -7.94
N ASP A 10 5.70 -16.16 -6.93
CA ASP A 10 4.94 -17.32 -6.45
C ASP A 10 3.53 -16.96 -6.00
N LYS A 11 3.35 -15.78 -5.43
CA LYS A 11 2.03 -15.27 -5.07
C LYS A 11 1.13 -15.10 -6.30
N GLY A 12 1.62 -14.49 -7.37
CA GLY A 12 0.87 -14.38 -8.63
C GLY A 12 0.65 -15.73 -9.31
N ARG A 13 1.62 -16.63 -9.18
CA ARG A 13 1.58 -17.98 -9.80
C ARG A 13 0.63 -18.92 -9.10
N TRP A 14 0.54 -18.88 -7.78
CA TRP A 14 -0.14 -19.91 -6.98
C TRP A 14 -1.33 -19.41 -6.18
N ALA A 15 -1.53 -18.08 -6.05
CA ALA A 15 -2.59 -17.52 -5.22
C ALA A 15 -4.00 -17.92 -5.69
N PHE A 16 -4.21 -18.21 -6.96
CA PHE A 16 -5.51 -18.64 -7.50
C PHE A 16 -6.05 -19.95 -6.89
N LYS A 17 -5.23 -20.73 -6.23
CA LYS A 17 -5.65 -21.99 -5.58
C LYS A 17 -6.80 -21.81 -4.57
N TYR A 18 -6.95 -20.61 -4.00
CA TYR A 18 -8.08 -20.33 -3.10
C TYR A 18 -9.44 -20.41 -3.83
N GLU A 19 -9.48 -20.22 -5.14
CA GLU A 19 -10.72 -20.27 -5.92
C GLU A 19 -11.35 -21.65 -5.95
N VAL A 20 -10.53 -22.70 -5.84
CA VAL A 20 -10.96 -24.10 -5.84
C VAL A 20 -10.95 -24.73 -4.45
N ALA A 21 -10.77 -23.93 -3.40
CA ALA A 21 -10.75 -24.42 -2.01
C ALA A 21 -12.11 -25.04 -1.66
N LYS A 22 -12.07 -26.23 -1.00
CA LYS A 22 -13.29 -26.98 -0.65
C LYS A 22 -14.20 -26.24 0.35
N ASN A 23 -13.61 -25.38 1.18
CA ASN A 23 -14.31 -24.59 2.20
C ASN A 23 -14.83 -23.24 1.66
N ARG A 24 -14.79 -23.02 0.36
CA ARG A 24 -15.29 -21.80 -0.24
C ARG A 24 -16.80 -21.70 -0.11
N ILE A 25 -17.30 -20.54 0.35
CA ILE A 25 -18.74 -20.24 0.41
C ILE A 25 -19.27 -20.14 -1.02
N LYS A 26 -20.30 -20.92 -1.35
CA LYS A 26 -20.91 -20.97 -2.68
C LYS A 26 -22.29 -20.31 -2.73
N ASN A 27 -23.02 -20.33 -1.62
CA ASN A 27 -24.36 -19.80 -1.48
C ASN A 27 -24.42 -18.78 -0.35
N PRO A 28 -25.41 -17.86 -0.35
CA PRO A 28 -25.64 -16.98 0.78
C PRO A 28 -25.95 -17.79 2.03
N MET A 29 -25.52 -17.31 3.18
CA MET A 29 -25.72 -17.99 4.46
C MET A 29 -26.16 -16.99 5.52
N ILE A 30 -27.10 -17.37 6.36
CA ILE A 30 -27.51 -16.63 7.56
C ILE A 30 -27.35 -17.51 8.81
N ARG A 31 -27.21 -16.87 9.98
CA ARG A 31 -27.18 -17.61 11.24
C ARG A 31 -28.60 -17.90 11.71
N ASP A 32 -28.84 -19.14 12.05
CA ASP A 32 -30.08 -19.56 12.72
C ASP A 32 -30.08 -19.17 14.22
N SER A 33 -31.14 -19.54 14.93
CA SER A 33 -31.30 -19.28 16.35
C SER A 33 -30.26 -19.98 17.24
N SER A 34 -29.60 -21.03 16.73
CA SER A 34 -28.51 -21.73 17.41
C SER A 34 -27.13 -21.12 17.11
N GLY A 35 -27.06 -20.09 16.25
CA GLY A 35 -25.82 -19.47 15.79
C GLY A 35 -25.10 -20.21 14.66
N GLN A 36 -25.69 -21.29 14.12
CA GLN A 36 -25.11 -22.04 13.00
C GLN A 36 -25.45 -21.36 11.68
N LEU A 37 -24.48 -21.39 10.73
CA LEU A 37 -24.68 -20.85 9.39
C LEU A 37 -25.49 -21.84 8.55
N GLN A 38 -26.61 -21.36 7.99
CA GLN A 38 -27.51 -22.13 7.12
C GLN A 38 -27.55 -21.48 5.75
N GLU A 39 -27.53 -22.30 4.69
CA GLU A 39 -27.70 -21.82 3.32
C GLU A 39 -29.14 -21.32 3.10
N VAL A 40 -29.25 -20.15 2.47
CA VAL A 40 -30.54 -19.51 2.19
C VAL A 40 -30.57 -18.93 0.78
N SER A 41 -31.74 -18.49 0.34
CA SER A 41 -31.88 -17.79 -0.93
C SER A 41 -31.30 -16.37 -0.88
N TRP A 42 -30.90 -15.83 -2.03
CA TRP A 42 -30.43 -14.45 -2.14
C TRP A 42 -31.45 -13.42 -1.63
N PRO A 43 -32.79 -13.51 -1.98
CA PRO A 43 -33.77 -12.58 -1.44
C PRO A 43 -33.84 -12.59 0.08
N GLU A 44 -33.74 -13.75 0.70
CA GLU A 44 -33.79 -13.91 2.15
C GLU A 44 -32.53 -13.30 2.81
N ALA A 45 -31.35 -13.63 2.30
CA ALA A 45 -30.09 -13.07 2.80
C ALA A 45 -30.06 -11.54 2.69
N LEU A 46 -30.50 -11.01 1.55
CA LEU A 46 -30.57 -9.56 1.33
C LEU A 46 -31.59 -8.86 2.25
N ALA A 47 -32.71 -9.50 2.54
CA ALA A 47 -33.69 -8.96 3.49
C ALA A 47 -33.12 -8.87 4.91
N VAL A 48 -32.43 -9.91 5.37
CA VAL A 48 -31.75 -9.93 6.67
C VAL A 48 -30.67 -8.84 6.74
N ALA A 49 -29.84 -8.74 5.69
CA ALA A 49 -28.79 -7.73 5.60
C ALA A 49 -29.36 -6.30 5.60
N ALA A 50 -30.41 -6.05 4.81
CA ALA A 50 -31.06 -4.74 4.74
C ALA A 50 -31.66 -4.32 6.08
N ASN A 51 -32.34 -5.23 6.78
CA ASN A 51 -32.90 -4.96 8.10
C ASN A 51 -31.80 -4.66 9.14
N GLY A 52 -30.72 -5.42 9.12
CA GLY A 52 -29.57 -5.19 10.00
C GLY A 52 -28.90 -3.83 9.76
N LEU A 53 -28.66 -3.49 8.51
CA LEU A 53 -27.97 -2.24 8.13
C LEU A 53 -28.83 -1.00 8.36
N LYS A 54 -30.16 -1.08 8.09
CA LYS A 54 -31.09 0.04 8.23
C LYS A 54 -31.14 0.60 9.66
N ASN A 55 -31.11 -0.28 10.64
CA ASN A 55 -31.34 0.04 12.05
C ASN A 55 -30.04 0.11 12.90
N SER A 56 -28.88 0.04 12.24
CA SER A 56 -27.58 0.00 12.93
C SER A 56 -26.71 1.22 12.67
N ARG A 57 -25.69 1.37 13.51
CA ARG A 57 -24.54 2.24 13.23
C ARG A 57 -23.64 1.51 12.25
N SER A 58 -23.91 1.68 10.97
CA SER A 58 -23.16 1.03 9.90
C SER A 58 -22.06 1.92 9.33
N GLY A 59 -21.01 1.28 8.84
CA GLY A 59 -19.94 1.88 8.05
C GLY A 59 -19.62 1.00 6.84
N VAL A 60 -19.01 1.57 5.83
CA VAL A 60 -18.60 0.88 4.61
C VAL A 60 -17.09 0.97 4.47
N LEU A 61 -16.42 -0.18 4.48
CA LEU A 61 -15.00 -0.29 4.24
C LEU A 61 -14.79 -0.94 2.87
N VAL A 62 -14.22 -0.18 1.95
CA VAL A 62 -13.98 -0.61 0.57
C VAL A 62 -12.57 -1.11 0.45
N GLY A 63 -12.38 -2.32 -0.02
CA GLY A 63 -11.04 -2.88 -0.23
C GLY A 63 -10.31 -2.21 -1.40
N GLY A 64 -8.97 -2.19 -1.35
CA GLY A 64 -8.13 -1.62 -2.40
C GLY A 64 -8.04 -2.43 -3.71
N ARG A 65 -8.83 -3.50 -3.84
CA ARG A 65 -8.86 -4.38 -5.01
C ARG A 65 -10.14 -4.26 -5.83
N VAL A 66 -11.01 -3.33 -5.48
CA VAL A 66 -12.24 -3.06 -6.22
C VAL A 66 -11.95 -2.15 -7.43
N THR A 67 -12.83 -2.19 -8.43
CA THR A 67 -12.77 -1.24 -9.54
C THR A 67 -13.22 0.15 -9.10
N ILE A 68 -12.97 1.17 -9.92
CA ILE A 68 -13.45 2.55 -9.65
C ILE A 68 -14.98 2.57 -9.61
N GLU A 69 -15.63 1.81 -10.50
CA GLU A 69 -17.08 1.68 -10.57
C GLU A 69 -17.65 1.07 -9.29
N ASP A 70 -17.02 0.02 -8.77
CA ASP A 70 -17.43 -0.60 -7.51
C ASP A 70 -17.21 0.36 -6.34
N ALA A 71 -16.09 1.06 -6.28
CA ALA A 71 -15.82 2.06 -5.24
C ALA A 71 -16.87 3.18 -5.26
N TYR A 72 -17.26 3.64 -6.45
CA TYR A 72 -18.35 4.60 -6.61
C TYR A 72 -19.69 4.02 -6.16
N GLY A 73 -19.98 2.77 -6.55
CA GLY A 73 -21.18 2.05 -6.13
C GLY A 73 -21.28 1.94 -4.61
N TYR A 74 -20.20 1.56 -3.92
CA TYR A 74 -20.16 1.52 -2.45
C TYR A 74 -20.34 2.90 -1.82
N SER A 75 -19.74 3.93 -2.40
CA SER A 75 -19.92 5.31 -1.96
C SER A 75 -21.37 5.77 -2.08
N LYS A 76 -22.01 5.45 -3.18
CA LYS A 76 -23.43 5.74 -3.43
C LYS A 76 -24.34 4.95 -2.49
N PHE A 77 -24.06 3.66 -2.28
CA PHE A 77 -24.78 2.82 -1.33
C PHE A 77 -24.74 3.39 0.09
N ALA A 78 -23.56 3.75 0.58
CA ALA A 78 -23.42 4.34 1.92
C ALA A 78 -24.24 5.61 2.09
N ARG A 79 -24.19 6.52 1.12
CA ARG A 79 -24.81 7.84 1.22
C ARG A 79 -26.30 7.84 0.89
N VAL A 80 -26.71 7.11 -0.14
CA VAL A 80 -28.09 7.11 -0.64
C VAL A 80 -28.94 6.05 0.09
N ALA A 81 -28.46 4.80 0.16
CA ALA A 81 -29.25 3.71 0.76
C ALA A 81 -29.18 3.70 2.28
N LEU A 82 -27.98 3.91 2.86
CA LEU A 82 -27.81 3.89 4.32
C LEU A 82 -27.94 5.25 4.97
N ASN A 83 -27.92 6.33 4.20
CA ASN A 83 -27.86 7.71 4.71
C ASN A 83 -26.71 7.92 5.72
N LYS A 84 -25.54 7.36 5.44
CA LYS A 84 -24.33 7.42 6.25
C LYS A 84 -23.17 7.96 5.43
N ASN A 85 -22.24 8.66 6.10
CA ASN A 85 -20.98 9.10 5.49
C ASN A 85 -19.76 8.40 6.12
N ASN A 86 -20.00 7.31 6.86
CA ASN A 86 -18.97 6.48 7.45
C ASN A 86 -18.46 5.51 6.37
N ILE A 87 -17.62 6.02 5.50
CA ILE A 87 -17.01 5.24 4.42
C ILE A 87 -15.51 5.48 4.42
N ASP A 88 -14.73 4.41 4.31
CA ASP A 88 -13.28 4.46 4.18
C ASP A 88 -12.81 3.34 3.24
N PHE A 89 -11.60 3.48 2.72
CA PHE A 89 -10.95 2.49 1.87
C PHE A 89 -9.52 2.17 2.36
N ARG A 90 -9.04 2.88 3.37
CA ARG A 90 -7.68 2.77 3.85
C ARG A 90 -7.52 1.54 4.74
N ALA A 91 -6.43 0.82 4.53
CA ALA A 91 -6.03 -0.28 5.42
C ALA A 91 -5.47 0.25 6.77
N ARG A 92 -5.01 1.51 6.77
CA ARG A 92 -4.42 2.21 7.92
C ARG A 92 -4.71 3.71 7.86
N LEU A 93 -4.47 4.39 8.96
CA LEU A 93 -4.51 5.86 8.96
C LEU A 93 -3.31 6.41 8.17
N HIS A 94 -3.51 7.54 7.54
CA HIS A 94 -2.45 8.33 6.90
C HIS A 94 -2.26 9.61 7.68
N SER A 95 -1.00 9.99 7.91
CA SER A 95 -0.71 11.32 8.44
C SER A 95 -0.91 12.39 7.37
N GLN A 96 -1.10 13.64 7.79
CA GLN A 96 -1.21 14.75 6.86
C GLN A 96 0.09 14.93 6.05
N GLU A 97 1.24 14.73 6.69
CA GLU A 97 2.56 14.84 6.07
C GLU A 97 2.75 13.76 4.99
N GLU A 98 2.26 12.54 5.23
CA GLU A 98 2.28 11.47 4.23
C GLU A 98 1.44 11.84 3.01
N LEU A 99 0.23 12.35 3.22
CA LEU A 99 -0.65 12.76 2.13
C LEU A 99 -0.02 13.88 1.30
N GLU A 100 0.58 14.87 1.94
CA GLU A 100 1.29 15.96 1.27
C GLU A 100 2.51 15.47 0.49
N PHE A 101 3.28 14.55 1.06
CA PHE A 101 4.40 13.92 0.37
C PHE A 101 3.94 13.15 -0.87
N LEU A 102 2.92 12.32 -0.74
CA LEU A 102 2.37 11.54 -1.86
C LEU A 102 1.79 12.44 -2.95
N ALA A 103 1.14 13.55 -2.58
CA ALA A 103 0.59 14.51 -3.52
C ALA A 103 1.67 15.30 -4.27
N THR A 104 2.82 15.55 -3.65
CA THR A 104 3.89 16.40 -4.20
C THR A 104 5.07 15.62 -4.78
N ALA A 105 5.15 14.32 -4.53
CA ALA A 105 6.25 13.47 -4.99
C ALA A 105 6.25 13.36 -6.52
N LYS A 106 7.02 14.22 -7.18
CA LYS A 106 7.16 14.26 -8.64
C LYS A 106 8.11 13.20 -9.18
N THR A 107 9.06 12.76 -8.38
CA THR A 107 10.11 11.85 -8.83
C THR A 107 9.98 10.53 -8.13
N ASN A 108 9.74 9.55 -8.96
CA ASN A 108 9.84 8.19 -8.53
C ASN A 108 10.96 7.58 -9.37
N ALA A 109 11.87 6.89 -8.70
CA ALA A 109 12.85 6.09 -9.41
C ALA A 109 12.12 5.09 -10.32
N THR A 110 12.63 4.93 -11.50
CA THR A 110 12.16 3.92 -12.45
C THR A 110 12.83 2.58 -12.18
N TYR A 111 12.34 1.51 -12.77
CA TYR A 111 13.03 0.22 -12.75
C TYR A 111 14.42 0.30 -13.39
N LYS A 112 14.59 1.16 -14.40
CA LYS A 112 15.88 1.41 -15.03
C LYS A 112 16.88 2.06 -14.07
N ASP A 113 16.41 2.99 -13.23
CA ASP A 113 17.25 3.61 -12.19
C ASP A 113 17.66 2.57 -11.16
N LEU A 114 16.74 1.70 -10.75
CA LEU A 114 17.02 0.60 -9.84
C LEU A 114 18.04 -0.39 -10.43
N ASP A 115 17.91 -0.73 -11.71
CA ASP A 115 18.86 -1.61 -12.42
C ASP A 115 20.25 -1.00 -12.55
N ASN A 116 20.36 0.33 -12.60
CA ASN A 116 21.62 1.06 -12.72
C ASN A 116 22.16 1.57 -11.37
N ALA A 117 21.44 1.35 -10.27
CA ALA A 117 21.86 1.77 -8.95
C ALA A 117 23.24 1.19 -8.57
N ASP A 118 24.00 1.94 -7.82
CA ASP A 118 25.22 1.48 -7.14
C ASP A 118 24.97 1.14 -5.67
N HIS A 119 23.97 1.78 -5.07
CA HIS A 119 23.55 1.55 -3.70
C HIS A 119 22.02 1.62 -3.60
N VAL A 120 21.41 0.62 -2.98
CA VAL A 120 19.99 0.59 -2.67
C VAL A 120 19.80 0.65 -1.17
N VAL A 121 18.99 1.58 -0.70
CA VAL A 121 18.63 1.74 0.71
C VAL A 121 17.17 1.37 0.91
N LEU A 122 16.92 0.45 1.83
CA LEU A 122 15.58 -0.02 2.20
C LEU A 122 15.25 0.57 3.57
N ILE A 123 14.23 1.41 3.68
CA ILE A 123 13.81 2.05 4.92
C ILE A 123 12.44 1.49 5.31
N GLY A 124 12.40 0.63 6.34
CA GLY A 124 11.17 -0.03 6.77
C GLY A 124 10.45 -0.75 5.63
N PHE A 125 11.18 -1.21 4.63
CA PHE A 125 10.67 -1.81 3.40
C PHE A 125 11.18 -3.25 3.26
N GLU A 126 10.25 -4.18 3.09
CA GLU A 126 10.55 -5.57 2.82
C GLU A 126 10.16 -5.91 1.37
N PRO A 127 11.09 -5.78 0.42
CA PRO A 127 10.75 -5.91 -1.00
C PRO A 127 10.30 -7.31 -1.40
N GLU A 128 10.73 -8.38 -0.71
CA GLU A 128 10.31 -9.75 -1.02
C GLU A 128 8.80 -9.91 -0.82
N ASP A 129 8.23 -9.30 0.21
CA ASP A 129 6.81 -9.38 0.53
C ASP A 129 5.99 -8.26 -0.11
N GLU A 130 6.49 -7.03 -0.05
CA GLU A 130 5.76 -5.84 -0.48
C GLU A 130 5.80 -5.64 -2.00
N SER A 131 6.92 -5.98 -2.64
CA SER A 131 7.14 -5.77 -4.09
C SER A 131 8.09 -6.80 -4.69
N PRO A 132 7.64 -8.03 -4.94
CA PRO A 132 8.50 -9.11 -5.40
C PRO A 132 9.30 -8.82 -6.68
N ILE A 133 8.77 -8.03 -7.59
CA ILE A 133 9.50 -7.63 -8.82
C ILE A 133 10.66 -6.69 -8.49
N VAL A 134 10.47 -5.77 -7.55
CA VAL A 134 11.55 -4.90 -7.05
C VAL A 134 12.62 -5.75 -6.37
N PHE A 135 12.22 -6.71 -5.53
CA PHE A 135 13.14 -7.66 -4.92
C PHE A 135 13.98 -8.40 -5.94
N LEU A 136 13.36 -8.98 -6.98
CA LEU A 136 14.07 -9.73 -8.02
C LEU A 136 15.06 -8.86 -8.79
N ARG A 137 14.72 -7.59 -9.06
CA ARG A 137 15.64 -6.65 -9.70
C ARG A 137 16.85 -6.36 -8.82
N ILE A 138 16.65 -6.04 -7.55
CA ILE A 138 17.75 -5.82 -6.61
C ILE A 138 18.60 -7.09 -6.49
N TYR A 139 17.98 -8.24 -6.30
CA TYR A 139 18.65 -9.54 -6.20
C TYR A 139 19.55 -9.80 -7.41
N LYS A 140 19.04 -9.57 -8.62
CA LYS A 140 19.82 -9.68 -9.86
C LYS A 140 21.05 -8.76 -9.86
N GLN A 141 20.90 -7.50 -9.43
CA GLN A 141 22.01 -6.56 -9.39
C GLN A 141 23.06 -6.90 -8.32
N VAL A 142 22.61 -7.34 -7.15
CA VAL A 142 23.50 -7.83 -6.07
C VAL A 142 24.38 -8.97 -6.56
N HIS A 143 23.80 -9.92 -7.31
CA HIS A 143 24.55 -11.10 -7.77
C HIS A 143 25.38 -10.84 -9.04
N LYS A 144 24.97 -9.92 -9.91
CA LYS A 144 25.71 -9.62 -11.15
C LYS A 144 26.75 -8.52 -10.98
N ARG A 145 26.45 -7.49 -10.18
CA ARG A 145 27.25 -6.28 -10.08
C ARG A 145 27.77 -6.00 -8.67
N SER A 146 27.38 -6.83 -7.68
CA SER A 146 27.75 -6.65 -6.28
C SER A 146 27.42 -5.26 -5.73
N ILE A 147 26.25 -4.74 -6.10
CA ILE A 147 25.78 -3.43 -5.60
C ILE A 147 25.63 -3.47 -4.09
N LYS A 148 25.80 -2.32 -3.45
CA LYS A 148 25.57 -2.19 -2.02
C LYS A 148 24.08 -2.14 -1.73
N VAL A 149 23.63 -2.87 -0.71
CA VAL A 149 22.28 -2.76 -0.16
C VAL A 149 22.38 -2.46 1.32
N THR A 150 21.62 -1.49 1.79
CA THR A 150 21.50 -1.15 3.22
C THR A 150 20.02 -1.24 3.61
N SER A 151 19.74 -1.92 4.71
CA SER A 151 18.39 -2.02 5.27
C SER A 151 18.36 -1.32 6.62
N ILE A 152 17.43 -0.37 6.79
CA ILE A 152 17.11 0.25 8.08
C ILE A 152 15.83 -0.42 8.58
N ALA A 153 15.98 -1.27 9.59
CA ALA A 153 14.89 -2.09 10.12
C ALA A 153 15.22 -2.58 11.54
N PRO A 154 14.22 -3.06 12.31
CA PRO A 154 14.46 -3.59 13.65
C PRO A 154 15.28 -4.89 13.66
N TYR A 155 15.23 -5.66 12.60
CA TYR A 155 15.91 -6.95 12.44
C TYR A 155 16.23 -7.23 10.97
N ALA A 156 17.15 -8.17 10.75
CA ALA A 156 17.41 -8.68 9.42
C ALA A 156 16.28 -9.63 8.99
N SER A 157 15.57 -9.29 7.95
CA SER A 157 14.56 -10.17 7.34
C SER A 157 15.22 -11.19 6.42
N ARG A 158 14.51 -12.29 6.12
CA ARG A 158 14.95 -13.27 5.14
C ARG A 158 15.24 -12.62 3.77
N GLY A 159 14.41 -11.67 3.36
CA GLY A 159 14.62 -10.94 2.11
C GLY A 159 15.89 -10.10 2.15
N SER A 160 16.13 -9.35 3.25
CA SER A 160 17.35 -8.55 3.41
C SER A 160 18.62 -9.39 3.44
N GLU A 161 18.58 -10.57 4.05
CA GLU A 161 19.69 -11.53 4.03
C GLU A 161 20.01 -12.04 2.61
N LYS A 162 18.98 -12.41 1.84
CA LYS A 162 19.15 -12.81 0.44
C LYS A 162 19.76 -11.70 -0.42
N LEU A 163 19.46 -10.44 -0.10
CA LEU A 163 20.04 -9.26 -0.75
C LEU A 163 21.41 -8.90 -0.22
N LYS A 164 21.96 -9.65 0.75
CA LYS A 164 23.23 -9.35 1.42
C LYS A 164 23.26 -7.93 1.99
N ALA A 165 22.11 -7.46 2.49
CA ALA A 165 21.95 -6.10 2.95
C ALA A 165 22.71 -5.87 4.26
N ASN A 166 23.41 -4.75 4.35
CA ASN A 166 23.95 -4.25 5.61
C ASN A 166 22.82 -3.70 6.47
N LEU A 167 22.57 -4.30 7.64
CA LEU A 167 21.51 -3.86 8.55
C LEU A 167 22.00 -2.69 9.41
N ILE A 168 21.28 -1.57 9.31
CA ILE A 168 21.30 -0.51 10.32
C ILE A 168 20.09 -0.75 11.21
N LYS A 169 20.35 -1.27 12.40
CA LYS A 169 19.28 -1.64 13.33
C LYS A 169 18.64 -0.37 13.91
N SER A 170 17.33 -0.27 13.77
CA SER A 170 16.53 0.84 14.27
C SER A 170 15.25 0.31 14.91
N ALA A 171 14.84 0.89 16.03
CA ALA A 171 13.51 0.63 16.57
C ALA A 171 12.45 1.21 15.64
N SER A 172 11.25 0.61 15.62
CA SER A 172 10.12 1.16 14.89
C SER A 172 9.82 2.59 15.35
N GLY A 173 9.68 3.52 14.40
CA GLY A 173 9.51 4.95 14.67
C GLY A 173 10.82 5.74 14.84
N SER A 174 11.98 5.08 14.83
CA SER A 174 13.30 5.72 14.92
C SER A 174 14.09 5.63 13.62
N GLU A 175 13.48 5.19 12.55
CA GLU A 175 14.14 4.98 11.25
C GLU A 175 14.70 6.27 10.68
N VAL A 176 14.01 7.40 10.88
CA VAL A 176 14.45 8.73 10.45
C VAL A 176 15.77 9.12 11.11
N SER A 177 15.91 8.84 12.40
CA SER A 177 17.17 9.08 13.11
C SER A 177 18.33 8.25 12.56
N ALA A 178 18.02 7.01 12.13
CA ALA A 178 18.99 6.11 11.52
C ALA A 178 19.41 6.53 10.10
N ILE A 179 18.58 7.31 9.41
CA ILE A 179 18.91 7.88 8.09
C ILE A 179 20.16 8.78 8.18
N SER A 180 20.32 9.52 9.26
CA SER A 180 21.49 10.38 9.46
C SER A 180 22.82 9.62 9.55
N ALA A 181 22.78 8.33 9.86
CA ALA A 181 23.94 7.44 9.87
C ALA A 181 24.30 6.87 8.47
N LEU A 182 23.49 7.12 7.47
CA LEU A 182 23.77 6.70 6.10
C LEU A 182 24.95 7.49 5.53
N SER A 183 25.89 6.79 4.97
CA SER A 183 27.06 7.36 4.30
C SER A 183 27.29 6.74 2.94
N GLY A 184 28.01 7.45 2.07
CA GLY A 184 28.39 6.92 0.75
C GLY A 184 27.22 6.85 -0.24
N LEU A 185 26.22 7.71 -0.08
CA LEU A 185 25.15 7.87 -1.08
C LEU A 185 25.69 8.68 -2.27
N THR A 186 25.30 8.27 -3.47
CA THR A 186 25.67 8.90 -4.74
C THR A 186 24.42 9.36 -5.50
N SER A 187 24.61 10.03 -6.61
CA SER A 187 23.50 10.39 -7.52
C SER A 187 22.81 9.17 -8.16
N LYS A 188 23.43 7.98 -8.08
CA LYS A 188 22.88 6.71 -8.54
C LYS A 188 22.29 5.85 -7.41
N SER A 189 22.29 6.34 -6.19
CA SER A 189 21.67 5.61 -5.09
C SER A 189 20.16 5.70 -5.17
N VAL A 190 19.47 4.59 -4.85
CA VAL A 190 18.01 4.50 -4.84
C VAL A 190 17.55 4.23 -3.41
N VAL A 191 16.61 5.03 -2.93
CA VAL A 191 15.99 4.88 -1.60
C VAL A 191 14.57 4.36 -1.77
N LEU A 192 14.27 3.24 -1.13
CA LEU A 192 12.96 2.61 -1.11
C LEU A 192 12.38 2.71 0.30
N VAL A 193 11.22 3.35 0.40
CA VAL A 193 10.52 3.57 1.68
C VAL A 193 9.29 2.68 1.73
N GLY A 194 9.15 1.90 2.79
CA GLY A 194 8.03 0.99 2.99
C GLY A 194 6.85 1.64 3.71
N GLU A 195 5.71 0.98 3.64
CA GLU A 195 4.47 1.45 4.29
C GLU A 195 4.60 1.52 5.81
N ARG A 196 5.43 0.67 6.41
CA ARG A 196 5.62 0.61 7.87
C ARG A 196 6.10 1.92 8.47
N ILE A 197 6.82 2.72 7.71
CA ILE A 197 7.32 4.03 8.16
C ILE A 197 6.16 5.01 8.39
N SER A 198 5.13 4.95 7.56
CA SER A 198 4.00 5.85 7.65
C SER A 198 3.01 5.50 8.77
N GLU A 199 3.11 4.30 9.33
CA GLU A 199 2.27 3.87 10.46
C GLU A 199 2.79 4.34 11.82
N THR A 200 4.03 4.83 11.88
CA THR A 200 4.66 5.25 13.13
C THR A 200 4.53 6.76 13.31
N GLU A 201 4.11 7.18 14.50
CA GLU A 201 4.02 8.61 14.86
C GLU A 201 5.40 9.26 14.71
N GLY A 202 5.50 10.32 13.92
CA GLY A 202 6.77 10.98 13.59
C GLY A 202 7.69 10.18 12.66
N GLY A 203 7.30 8.97 12.24
CA GLY A 203 8.12 8.11 11.40
C GLY A 203 8.23 8.55 9.94
N PHE A 204 7.28 9.34 9.48
CA PHE A 204 7.27 9.90 8.13
C PHE A 204 7.46 11.42 8.17
N ASN A 205 8.69 11.87 8.35
CA ASN A 205 9.02 13.28 8.20
C ASN A 205 9.47 13.54 6.75
N PRO A 206 8.65 14.20 5.92
CA PRO A 206 8.97 14.44 4.52
C PRO A 206 10.23 15.29 4.35
N VAL A 207 10.58 16.10 5.36
CA VAL A 207 11.78 16.93 5.32
C VAL A 207 13.04 16.08 5.41
N GLU A 208 13.08 15.09 6.30
CA GLU A 208 14.23 14.21 6.45
C GLU A 208 14.40 13.27 5.25
N ILE A 209 13.30 12.72 4.74
CA ILE A 209 13.32 11.92 3.51
C ILE A 209 13.74 12.79 2.31
N ARG A 210 13.27 14.04 2.23
CA ARG A 210 13.72 14.99 1.20
C ARG A 210 15.20 15.36 1.32
N LYS A 211 15.76 15.44 2.51
CA LYS A 211 17.21 15.62 2.69
C LYS A 211 17.98 14.45 2.08
N CYS A 212 17.52 13.21 2.28
CA CYS A 212 18.05 12.05 1.58
C CYS A 212 17.87 12.14 0.05
N THR A 213 16.70 12.60 -0.41
CA THR A 213 16.41 12.71 -1.86
C THR A 213 17.14 13.87 -2.52
N ASN A 214 17.54 14.91 -1.78
CA ASN A 214 18.42 15.97 -2.31
C ASN A 214 19.84 15.46 -2.56
N CYS A 215 20.29 14.45 -1.81
CA CYS A 215 21.53 13.72 -2.09
C CYS A 215 21.34 12.62 -3.15
N CYS A 216 20.09 12.13 -3.30
CA CYS A 216 19.72 11.04 -4.20
C CYS A 216 18.43 11.41 -4.95
N PRO A 217 18.51 11.84 -6.22
CA PRO A 217 17.32 12.22 -7.01
C PRO A 217 16.29 11.12 -7.18
N SER A 218 16.61 9.88 -6.84
CA SER A 218 15.84 8.67 -7.12
C SER A 218 15.29 8.04 -5.85
N ALA A 219 14.33 8.69 -5.15
CA ALA A 219 13.58 8.04 -4.07
C ALA A 219 12.30 7.41 -4.60
N MET A 220 12.12 6.10 -4.36
CA MET A 220 10.87 5.38 -4.63
C MET A 220 10.11 5.14 -3.34
N THR A 221 8.85 5.50 -3.34
CA THR A 221 7.88 4.95 -2.39
C THR A 221 7.41 3.57 -2.88
N SER A 222 7.07 2.67 -1.96
CA SER A 222 6.59 1.33 -2.30
C SER A 222 5.47 1.37 -3.35
N PRO A 223 5.48 0.49 -4.37
CA PRO A 223 4.37 0.35 -5.32
C PRO A 223 3.02 0.03 -4.66
N ALA A 224 3.01 -0.52 -3.45
CA ALA A 224 1.78 -0.73 -2.68
C ALA A 224 1.14 0.61 -2.32
N ILE A 225 1.91 1.63 -1.99
CA ILE A 225 1.44 3.00 -1.78
C ILE A 225 0.85 3.59 -3.07
N ARG A 226 1.44 3.29 -4.24
CA ARG A 226 0.93 3.73 -5.53
C ARG A 226 -0.44 3.13 -5.90
N ARG A 227 -0.71 1.89 -5.54
CA ARG A 227 -1.99 1.23 -5.86
C ARG A 227 -3.17 1.81 -5.08
N SER A 228 -2.92 2.44 -3.94
CA SER A 228 -3.95 3.14 -3.18
C SER A 228 -4.39 4.46 -3.83
N PHE A 229 -3.58 5.01 -4.73
CA PHE A 229 -3.80 6.31 -5.39
C PHE A 229 -3.49 6.22 -6.89
N ASN A 230 -4.26 5.42 -7.62
CA ASN A 230 -4.27 5.51 -9.07
C ASN A 230 -5.05 6.76 -9.48
N VAL A 231 -4.49 7.93 -9.19
CA VAL A 231 -4.95 9.21 -9.71
C VAL A 231 -4.22 9.40 -11.02
N ASP A 232 -4.98 9.40 -12.10
CA ASP A 232 -4.50 9.77 -13.43
C ASP A 232 -3.81 11.16 -13.33
N PRO A 233 -2.55 11.30 -13.78
CA PRO A 233 -1.85 12.58 -13.75
C PRO A 233 -2.58 13.69 -14.50
N SER A 234 -3.50 13.38 -15.42
CA SER A 234 -4.35 14.33 -16.12
C SER A 234 -5.44 14.96 -15.23
N MET A 235 -5.73 14.37 -14.04
CA MET A 235 -6.71 14.89 -13.09
C MET A 235 -6.10 15.77 -11.97
N THR A 236 -4.83 16.11 -12.05
CA THR A 236 -4.13 16.93 -11.03
C THR A 236 -4.57 18.41 -10.95
N THR A 237 -5.56 18.82 -11.72
CA THR A 237 -6.19 20.15 -11.59
C THR A 237 -7.46 20.15 -10.72
N GLN A 238 -7.90 19.02 -10.20
CA GLN A 238 -9.05 18.94 -9.30
C GLN A 238 -8.65 18.32 -7.97
N GLN A 239 -8.91 19.05 -6.92
CA GLN A 239 -8.73 18.83 -5.48
C GLN A 239 -8.62 17.36 -5.01
N PRO A 240 -7.78 17.04 -4.03
CA PRO A 240 -7.63 15.68 -3.51
C PRO A 240 -8.97 15.14 -3.03
N VAL A 241 -9.20 13.85 -3.26
CA VAL A 241 -10.44 13.11 -2.95
C VAL A 241 -10.91 13.35 -1.50
N ALA A 242 -9.99 13.65 -0.57
CA ALA A 242 -10.31 14.03 0.81
C ALA A 242 -11.15 15.32 0.92
N THR A 243 -11.01 16.27 0.01
CA THR A 243 -11.75 17.53 0.02
C THR A 243 -13.18 17.37 -0.55
N PHE A 244 -13.45 16.31 -1.32
CA PHE A 244 -14.79 16.02 -1.81
C PHE A 244 -15.74 15.54 -0.70
N LEU A 245 -15.20 15.11 0.43
CA LEU A 245 -15.99 14.61 1.56
C LEU A 245 -16.45 15.74 2.51
N SER A 246 -15.95 16.96 2.39
CA SER A 246 -16.24 18.08 3.32
C SER A 246 -17.18 19.15 2.79
N ARG A 247 -17.65 19.10 1.55
CA ARG A 247 -18.55 20.14 1.01
C ARG A 247 -20.00 19.92 1.38
N ARG A 248 -20.44 20.80 2.22
CA ARG A 248 -21.74 21.28 2.70
C ARG A 248 -22.97 20.81 1.92
N ARG A 249 -24.01 20.47 2.70
CA ARG A 249 -25.40 20.35 2.26
C ARG A 249 -25.85 21.64 1.57
N PRO A 250 -26.55 21.62 0.45
CA PRO A 250 -27.37 22.74 0.05
C PRO A 250 -28.48 22.90 1.12
N LYS A 251 -28.64 24.13 1.60
CA LYS A 251 -29.82 24.52 2.36
C LYS A 251 -31.00 24.52 1.40
N VAL A 252 -32.02 23.74 1.69
CA VAL A 252 -33.40 23.99 1.30
C VAL A 252 -34.11 24.49 2.53
#